data_662b6fdc3515360d41b68ace7040b5c8
#
_entry.id   662b6fdc3515360d41b68ace7040b5c8
#
_cell.length_a   1.000
_cell.length_b   1.000
_cell.length_c   1.000
_cell.angle_alpha   90.00
_cell.angle_beta   90.00
_cell.angle_gamma   90.00
#
_symmetry.space_group_name_H-M   'P 1'
#
loop_
_entity.id
_entity.type
_entity.pdbx_description
1 polymer ?
#
loop_
_entity_poly.entity_id
_entity_poly.type
_entity_poly.pdbx_seq_one_letter_code
_entity_poly.pdbx_strand_id
1 'polypeptide(L)'
;DEMSEADFDPTAFRMEMGAEWYGDTDGAFFKFDDVSPRRKIRNSFYPLEIYKNHQIKIPELVPNEKRILSVDVALLASKRHNNDAAALIINSAIPTEKNDYISNIVYVETHEGLTTDELGTLVMRLFHQFHCTDLVLDTNGQGIGIYDYIIKPQYDAEYGVTYAAMTCINDDNM
;
A
#
# COMPACT_ATOMS: atom_id res chain seq x y z
N ASP A 1 -26.91 -27.11 7.09
CA ASP A 1 -25.94 -27.45 8.16
C ASP A 1 -24.56 -27.45 7.52
N GLU A 2 -23.92 -26.28 7.50
CA GLU A 2 -22.64 -26.04 6.79
C GLU A 2 -21.48 -26.91 7.32
N MET A 3 -21.65 -27.53 8.48
CA MET A 3 -20.65 -28.42 9.10
C MET A 3 -20.67 -29.87 8.54
N SER A 4 -21.54 -30.21 7.60
CA SER A 4 -21.69 -31.58 7.09
C SER A 4 -21.21 -31.77 5.64
N GLU A 5 -20.64 -30.76 5.01
CA GLU A 5 -20.11 -30.86 3.64
C GLU A 5 -18.71 -31.49 3.63
N ALA A 6 -18.43 -32.30 2.61
CA ALA A 6 -17.17 -33.06 2.49
C ALA A 6 -15.91 -32.18 2.36
N ASP A 7 -16.09 -30.89 2.10
CA ASP A 7 -15.02 -29.87 1.94
C ASP A 7 -14.97 -28.86 3.08
N PHE A 8 -15.60 -29.17 4.24
CA PHE A 8 -15.61 -28.27 5.38
C PHE A 8 -14.18 -28.10 5.95
N ASP A 9 -13.63 -26.88 5.86
CA ASP A 9 -12.37 -26.50 6.51
C ASP A 9 -12.67 -25.83 7.86
N PRO A 10 -12.42 -26.51 8.99
CA PRO A 10 -12.65 -25.95 10.32
C PRO A 10 -11.83 -24.71 10.59
N THR A 11 -10.66 -24.56 9.95
CA THR A 11 -9.75 -23.41 10.12
C THR A 11 -10.31 -22.19 9.40
N ALA A 12 -10.71 -22.35 8.13
CA ALA A 12 -11.38 -21.31 7.37
C ALA A 12 -12.66 -20.82 8.06
N PHE A 13 -13.49 -21.76 8.57
CA PHE A 13 -14.71 -21.42 9.30
C PHE A 13 -14.44 -20.58 10.56
N ARG A 14 -13.40 -20.92 11.34
CA ARG A 14 -13.02 -20.16 12.54
C ARG A 14 -12.51 -18.77 12.19
N MET A 15 -11.75 -18.63 11.09
CA MET A 15 -11.26 -17.35 10.61
C MET A 15 -12.39 -16.44 10.14
N GLU A 16 -13.32 -16.97 9.36
CA GLU A 16 -14.40 -16.20 8.74
C GLU A 16 -15.55 -15.91 9.72
N MET A 17 -15.98 -16.90 10.47
CA MET A 17 -17.16 -16.80 11.34
C MET A 17 -16.80 -16.47 12.80
N GLY A 18 -15.64 -16.93 13.27
CA GLY A 18 -15.17 -16.68 14.64
C GLY A 18 -14.30 -15.44 14.77
N ALA A 19 -13.89 -14.82 13.66
CA ALA A 19 -12.88 -13.77 13.62
C ALA A 19 -11.58 -14.17 14.38
N GLU A 20 -11.29 -15.47 14.43
CA GLU A 20 -10.08 -15.99 15.03
C GLU A 20 -8.91 -15.81 14.08
N TRP A 21 -7.86 -15.13 14.56
CA TRP A 21 -6.64 -14.99 13.80
C TRP A 21 -5.79 -16.27 13.91
N TYR A 22 -5.71 -17.01 12.82
CA TYR A 22 -4.81 -18.16 12.70
C TYR A 22 -3.48 -17.74 12.06
N GLY A 23 -2.65 -17.07 12.83
CA GLY A 23 -1.34 -16.59 12.35
C GLY A 23 -0.19 -17.59 12.45
N ASP A 24 -0.41 -18.71 13.13
CA ASP A 24 0.65 -19.69 13.44
C ASP A 24 0.42 -21.05 12.77
N THR A 25 0.29 -21.06 11.44
CA THR A 25 0.51 -22.31 10.73
C THR A 25 2.01 -22.64 10.75
N ASP A 26 2.36 -23.93 10.87
CA ASP A 26 3.76 -24.43 10.93
C ASP A 26 4.67 -23.98 9.76
N GLY A 27 4.12 -23.32 8.75
CA GLY A 27 4.82 -22.76 7.60
C GLY A 27 4.77 -21.25 7.47
N ALA A 28 4.19 -20.53 8.45
CA ALA A 28 4.12 -19.07 8.37
C ALA A 28 5.51 -18.44 8.46
N PHE A 29 5.88 -17.62 7.47
CA PHE A 29 7.15 -16.90 7.45
C PHE A 29 7.23 -15.89 8.63
N PHE A 30 6.11 -15.24 8.96
CA PHE A 30 5.96 -14.37 10.11
C PHE A 30 5.00 -14.98 11.12
N LYS A 31 5.45 -15.18 12.35
CA LYS A 31 4.57 -15.59 13.45
C LYS A 31 3.86 -14.39 14.05
N PHE A 32 2.62 -14.59 14.47
CA PHE A 32 1.82 -13.52 15.10
C PHE A 32 2.53 -12.93 16.33
N ASP A 33 3.14 -13.78 17.16
CA ASP A 33 3.87 -13.36 18.36
C ASP A 33 5.09 -12.48 18.05
N ASP A 34 5.70 -12.64 16.86
CA ASP A 34 6.81 -11.80 16.42
C ASP A 34 6.32 -10.44 15.87
N VAL A 35 5.16 -10.42 15.22
CA VAL A 35 4.58 -9.23 14.56
C VAL A 35 3.77 -8.38 15.55
N SER A 36 2.98 -9.01 16.41
CA SER A 36 2.05 -8.33 17.32
C SER A 36 2.73 -7.29 18.22
N PRO A 37 3.90 -7.54 18.85
CA PRO A 37 4.61 -6.53 19.65
C PRO A 37 5.10 -5.32 18.84
N ARG A 38 5.19 -5.45 17.51
CA ARG A 38 5.61 -4.38 16.59
C ARG A 38 4.46 -3.47 16.17
N ARG A 39 3.20 -3.85 16.43
CA ARG A 39 2.01 -3.05 16.15
C ARG A 39 1.87 -1.91 17.17
N LYS A 40 2.80 -0.94 17.12
CA LYS A 40 2.89 0.17 18.10
C LYS A 40 2.44 1.51 17.54
N ILE A 41 2.08 1.57 16.27
CA ILE A 41 1.69 2.83 15.62
C ILE A 41 0.33 3.24 16.16
N ARG A 42 0.30 4.39 16.85
CA ARG A 42 -0.93 4.97 17.38
C ARG A 42 -1.60 5.93 16.39
N ASN A 43 -0.84 6.41 15.41
CA ASN A 43 -1.24 7.46 14.47
C ASN A 43 -0.99 6.98 13.03
N SER A 44 -1.65 5.89 12.61
CA SER A 44 -1.73 5.55 11.18
C SER A 44 -2.48 6.64 10.42
N PHE A 45 -2.17 6.80 9.15
CA PHE A 45 -2.92 7.70 8.30
C PHE A 45 -4.31 7.12 8.02
N TYR A 46 -5.29 7.99 7.88
CA TYR A 46 -6.63 7.62 7.41
C TYR A 46 -6.65 7.54 5.88
N PRO A 47 -7.65 6.88 5.29
CA PRO A 47 -7.95 7.02 3.87
C PRO A 47 -8.14 8.49 3.47
N LEU A 48 -7.76 8.86 2.24
CA LEU A 48 -7.83 10.25 1.78
C LEU A 48 -9.23 10.86 1.86
N GLU A 49 -10.28 10.06 1.68
CA GLU A 49 -11.68 10.49 1.79
C GLU A 49 -12.00 10.99 3.21
N ILE A 50 -11.41 10.40 4.24
CA ILE A 50 -11.62 10.84 5.62
C ILE A 50 -11.05 12.23 5.82
N TYR A 51 -9.84 12.50 5.32
CA TYR A 51 -9.25 13.83 5.40
C TYR A 51 -10.09 14.86 4.64
N LYS A 52 -10.53 14.53 3.43
CA LYS A 52 -11.35 15.39 2.58
C LYS A 52 -12.72 15.68 3.21
N ASN A 53 -13.44 14.64 3.64
CA ASN A 53 -14.82 14.75 4.14
C ASN A 53 -14.90 15.43 5.51
N HIS A 54 -13.91 15.23 6.37
CA HIS A 54 -13.87 15.81 7.70
C HIS A 54 -13.01 17.09 7.79
N GLN A 55 -12.44 17.54 6.67
CA GLN A 55 -11.55 18.71 6.60
C GLN A 55 -10.37 18.62 7.60
N ILE A 56 -9.90 17.42 7.84
CA ILE A 56 -8.75 17.14 8.69
C ILE A 56 -7.49 17.30 7.84
N LYS A 57 -6.45 17.92 8.39
CA LYS A 57 -5.18 18.03 7.70
C LYS A 57 -4.42 16.71 7.71
N ILE A 58 -3.88 16.37 6.55
CA ILE A 58 -2.92 15.26 6.43
C ILE A 58 -1.66 15.65 7.25
N PRO A 59 -1.07 14.70 8.00
CA PRO A 59 0.12 14.99 8.79
C PRO A 59 1.28 15.50 7.93
N GLU A 60 1.82 16.65 8.34
CA GLU A 60 3.01 17.22 7.72
C GLU A 60 4.24 16.34 7.98
N LEU A 61 5.25 16.47 7.11
CA LEU A 61 6.55 15.82 7.32
C LEU A 61 7.22 16.39 8.58
N VAL A 62 7.77 15.49 9.40
CA VAL A 62 8.70 15.93 10.44
C VAL A 62 10.08 16.20 9.83
N PRO A 63 10.97 16.97 10.50
CA PRO A 63 12.29 17.28 9.97
C PRO A 63 13.07 16.01 9.58
N ASN A 64 13.56 15.98 8.34
CA ASN A 64 14.32 14.87 7.74
C ASN A 64 13.57 13.54 7.61
N GLU A 65 12.24 13.52 7.76
CA GLU A 65 11.45 12.35 7.45
C GLU A 65 11.55 12.00 5.96
N LYS A 66 11.74 10.72 5.68
CA LYS A 66 11.52 10.13 4.37
C LYS A 66 10.17 9.42 4.39
N ARG A 67 9.24 9.90 3.57
CA ARG A 67 7.93 9.26 3.42
C ARG A 67 7.89 8.57 2.07
N ILE A 68 7.96 7.24 2.10
CA ILE A 68 8.21 6.40 0.93
C ILE A 68 6.90 5.70 0.58
N LEU A 69 6.40 5.95 -0.63
CA LEU A 69 5.31 5.17 -1.22
C LEU A 69 5.90 3.98 -1.98
N SER A 70 5.57 2.77 -1.56
CA SER A 70 5.92 1.54 -2.26
C SER A 70 4.70 0.95 -2.93
N VAL A 71 4.85 0.53 -4.19
CA VAL A 71 3.75 0.02 -5.02
C VAL A 71 4.13 -1.35 -5.57
N ASP A 72 3.34 -2.36 -5.21
CA ASP A 72 3.33 -3.67 -5.86
C ASP A 72 2.18 -3.68 -6.87
N VAL A 73 2.53 -3.90 -8.14
CA VAL A 73 1.62 -3.70 -9.27
C VAL A 73 0.91 -4.99 -9.64
N ALA A 74 -0.42 -4.98 -9.52
CA ALA A 74 -1.29 -5.97 -10.12
C ALA A 74 -2.38 -5.28 -10.95
N LEU A 75 -2.45 -5.57 -12.23
CA LEU A 75 -3.40 -4.97 -13.16
C LEU A 75 -4.36 -6.03 -13.69
N LEU A 76 -5.62 -5.59 -13.93
CA LEU A 76 -6.66 -6.32 -14.63
C LEU A 76 -6.85 -7.78 -14.22
N ALA A 77 -7.91 -7.97 -13.48
CA ALA A 77 -8.41 -9.28 -13.11
C ALA A 77 -8.58 -10.25 -14.29
N SER A 78 -7.88 -11.36 -14.27
CA SER A 78 -8.27 -12.51 -15.08
C SER A 78 -9.58 -13.10 -14.52
N LYS A 79 -10.63 -13.23 -15.34
CA LYS A 79 -11.92 -13.82 -14.92
C LYS A 79 -11.84 -15.29 -14.48
N ARG A 80 -10.65 -15.89 -14.43
CA ARG A 80 -10.46 -17.33 -14.17
C ARG A 80 -9.64 -17.70 -12.94
N HIS A 81 -8.98 -16.76 -12.28
CA HIS A 81 -8.19 -17.02 -11.08
C HIS A 81 -8.42 -15.93 -10.04
N ASN A 82 -8.20 -16.26 -8.75
CA ASN A 82 -8.12 -15.27 -7.68
C ASN A 82 -7.16 -14.17 -8.13
N ASN A 83 -7.67 -12.94 -8.14
CA ASN A 83 -6.93 -11.81 -8.68
C ASN A 83 -5.87 -11.39 -7.69
N ASP A 84 -4.66 -11.18 -8.20
CA ASP A 84 -3.66 -10.44 -7.45
C ASP A 84 -4.15 -9.00 -7.26
N ALA A 85 -4.02 -8.49 -6.08
CA ALA A 85 -4.36 -7.11 -5.75
C ALA A 85 -3.10 -6.23 -5.81
N ALA A 86 -3.21 -5.06 -6.44
CA ALA A 86 -2.17 -4.06 -6.29
C ALA A 86 -2.12 -3.59 -4.83
N ALA A 87 -0.92 -3.51 -4.26
CA ALA A 87 -0.72 -3.04 -2.89
C ALA A 87 0.07 -1.73 -2.89
N LEU A 88 -0.44 -0.75 -2.13
CA LEU A 88 0.18 0.55 -1.95
C LEU A 88 0.48 0.75 -0.46
N ILE A 89 1.73 0.97 -0.13
CA ILE A 89 2.21 1.05 1.24
C ILE A 89 2.99 2.36 1.43
N ILE A 90 2.62 3.15 2.45
CA ILE A 90 3.40 4.33 2.82
C ILE A 90 4.18 4.03 4.10
N ASN A 91 5.50 4.19 3.98
CA ASN A 91 6.44 4.03 5.08
C ASN A 91 7.00 5.41 5.47
N SER A 92 6.92 5.74 6.76
CA SER A 92 7.55 6.91 7.36
C SER A 92 8.85 6.48 8.01
N ALA A 93 9.97 6.95 7.48
CA ALA A 93 11.31 6.68 7.98
C ALA A 93 11.89 7.97 8.60
N ILE A 94 12.06 7.98 9.91
CA ILE A 94 12.56 9.14 10.67
C ILE A 94 13.96 8.85 11.15
N PRO A 95 14.95 9.71 10.84
CA PRO A 95 16.32 9.50 11.27
C PRO A 95 16.46 9.61 12.80
N THR A 96 17.37 8.83 13.36
CA THR A 96 17.74 8.88 14.76
C THR A 96 19.10 9.56 14.94
N GLU A 97 19.43 9.94 16.16
CA GLU A 97 20.77 10.50 16.50
C GLU A 97 21.94 9.53 16.20
N LYS A 98 21.65 8.23 15.99
CA LYS A 98 22.64 7.19 15.76
C LYS A 98 22.95 6.91 14.28
N ASN A 99 22.54 7.80 13.36
CA ASN A 99 22.61 7.57 11.90
C ASN A 99 21.82 6.32 11.44
N ASP A 100 20.74 6.03 12.12
CA ASP A 100 19.80 4.95 11.85
C ASP A 100 18.40 5.54 11.63
N TYR A 101 17.43 4.73 11.22
CA TYR A 101 16.06 5.17 10.98
C TYR A 101 15.08 4.36 11.80
N ILE A 102 14.08 5.06 12.36
CA ILE A 102 12.86 4.42 12.83
C ILE A 102 11.88 4.41 11.66
N SER A 103 11.54 3.20 11.20
CA SER A 103 10.68 2.97 10.05
C SER A 103 9.32 2.44 10.52
N ASN A 104 8.24 3.10 10.09
CA ASN A 104 6.88 2.74 10.44
C ASN A 104 6.02 2.69 9.17
N ILE A 105 5.27 1.62 8.98
CA ILE A 105 4.22 1.56 7.97
C ILE A 105 3.03 2.36 8.51
N VAL A 106 2.74 3.51 7.88
CA VAL A 106 1.71 4.44 8.32
C VAL A 106 0.41 4.35 7.52
N TYR A 107 0.48 3.75 6.32
CA TYR A 107 -0.68 3.56 5.44
C TYR A 107 -0.54 2.30 4.60
N VAL A 108 -1.63 1.58 4.41
CA VAL A 108 -1.72 0.43 3.50
C VAL A 108 -3.10 0.42 2.86
N GLU A 109 -3.15 0.25 1.55
CA GLU A 109 -4.37 -0.08 0.82
C GLU A 109 -4.10 -1.09 -0.29
N THR A 110 -5.14 -1.81 -0.69
CA THR A 110 -5.07 -2.79 -1.77
C THR A 110 -6.24 -2.60 -2.73
N HIS A 111 -5.98 -2.80 -4.02
CA HIS A 111 -6.98 -2.67 -5.07
C HIS A 111 -6.90 -3.81 -6.06
N GLU A 112 -8.05 -4.35 -6.45
CA GLU A 112 -8.17 -5.36 -7.48
C GLU A 112 -8.74 -4.76 -8.77
N GLY A 113 -8.28 -5.25 -9.91
CA GLY A 113 -8.90 -4.98 -11.21
C GLY A 113 -8.74 -3.55 -11.74
N LEU A 114 -7.80 -2.76 -11.22
CA LEU A 114 -7.50 -1.43 -11.76
C LEU A 114 -6.84 -1.51 -13.13
N THR A 115 -7.14 -0.54 -13.97
CA THR A 115 -6.41 -0.28 -15.20
C THR A 115 -5.11 0.46 -14.91
N THR A 116 -4.21 0.54 -15.90
CA THR A 116 -2.92 1.24 -15.76
C THR A 116 -3.11 2.72 -15.39
N ASP A 117 -4.06 3.40 -16.01
CA ASP A 117 -4.33 4.81 -15.77
C ASP A 117 -5.01 5.05 -14.40
N GLU A 118 -5.91 4.17 -13.98
CA GLU A 118 -6.52 4.23 -12.65
C GLU A 118 -5.47 4.04 -11.55
N LEU A 119 -4.62 2.99 -11.64
CA LEU A 119 -3.56 2.76 -10.66
C LEU A 119 -2.50 3.87 -10.72
N GLY A 120 -2.10 4.32 -11.92
CA GLY A 120 -1.16 5.42 -12.08
C GLY A 120 -1.67 6.73 -11.47
N THR A 121 -2.96 7.07 -11.67
CA THR A 121 -3.59 8.23 -11.03
C THR A 121 -3.62 8.09 -9.51
N LEU A 122 -3.95 6.90 -8.99
CA LEU A 122 -3.95 6.62 -7.55
C LEU A 122 -2.55 6.78 -6.95
N VAL A 123 -1.52 6.25 -7.61
CA VAL A 123 -0.11 6.42 -7.18
C VAL A 123 0.25 7.90 -7.08
N MET A 124 -0.03 8.70 -8.11
CA MET A 124 0.25 10.14 -8.09
C MET A 124 -0.54 10.86 -7.01
N ARG A 125 -1.81 10.50 -6.84
CA ARG A 125 -2.69 11.03 -5.80
C ARG A 125 -2.11 10.80 -4.41
N LEU A 126 -1.82 9.54 -4.06
CA LEU A 126 -1.26 9.18 -2.75
C LEU A 126 0.08 9.86 -2.51
N PHE A 127 0.95 9.85 -3.52
CA PHE A 127 2.27 10.48 -3.41
C PHE A 127 2.18 11.97 -3.05
N HIS A 128 1.35 12.72 -3.77
CA HIS A 128 1.23 14.16 -3.57
C HIS A 128 0.40 14.52 -2.33
N GLN A 129 -0.73 13.83 -2.12
CA GLN A 129 -1.62 14.15 -0.99
C GLN A 129 -0.98 13.80 0.36
N PHE A 130 -0.27 12.68 0.44
CA PHE A 130 0.44 12.29 1.66
C PHE A 130 1.84 12.90 1.78
N HIS A 131 2.23 13.81 0.92
CA HIS A 131 3.55 14.47 0.93
C HIS A 131 4.71 13.48 0.90
N CYS A 132 4.58 12.40 0.10
CA CYS A 132 5.65 11.42 -0.04
C CYS A 132 6.90 12.06 -0.67
N THR A 133 8.07 11.67 -0.18
CA THR A 133 9.38 12.16 -0.67
C THR A 133 9.97 11.27 -1.75
N ASP A 134 9.65 9.98 -1.67
CA ASP A 134 10.21 8.96 -2.54
C ASP A 134 9.12 7.98 -2.97
N LEU A 135 9.23 7.44 -4.19
CA LEU A 135 8.38 6.37 -4.73
C LEU A 135 9.25 5.18 -5.09
N VAL A 136 8.86 4.00 -4.64
CA VAL A 136 9.44 2.71 -5.04
C VAL A 136 8.41 1.95 -5.85
N LEU A 137 8.76 1.64 -7.08
CA LEU A 137 7.90 0.96 -8.05
C LEU A 137 8.71 -0.13 -8.74
N ASP A 138 8.24 -1.38 -8.67
CA ASP A 138 8.78 -2.42 -9.54
C ASP A 138 8.30 -2.18 -10.98
N THR A 139 9.25 -1.83 -11.86
CA THR A 139 8.97 -1.56 -13.28
C THR A 139 9.04 -2.80 -14.15
N ASN A 140 9.29 -3.98 -13.58
CA ASN A 140 9.22 -5.23 -14.34
C ASN A 140 7.77 -5.58 -14.74
N GLY A 141 7.61 -6.13 -15.91
CA GLY A 141 6.29 -6.57 -16.39
C GLY A 141 5.25 -5.44 -16.44
N GLN A 142 4.21 -5.54 -15.62
CA GLN A 142 3.08 -4.59 -15.64
C GLN A 142 3.45 -3.20 -15.10
N GLY A 143 4.46 -3.09 -14.26
CA GLY A 143 4.87 -1.81 -13.66
C GLY A 143 5.43 -0.80 -14.67
N ILE A 144 5.92 -1.25 -15.84
CA ILE A 144 6.39 -0.34 -16.89
C ILE A 144 5.28 0.61 -17.37
N GLY A 145 4.03 0.15 -17.43
CA GLY A 145 2.89 0.98 -17.82
C GLY A 145 2.61 2.09 -16.78
N ILE A 146 2.75 1.78 -15.50
CA ILE A 146 2.62 2.79 -14.43
C ILE A 146 3.75 3.80 -14.51
N TYR A 147 4.99 3.34 -14.75
CA TYR A 147 6.13 4.22 -14.97
C TYR A 147 5.88 5.19 -16.11
N ASP A 148 5.49 4.70 -17.31
CA ASP A 148 5.20 5.53 -18.48
C ASP A 148 4.07 6.56 -18.24
N TYR A 149 3.16 6.26 -17.35
CA TYR A 149 2.06 7.15 -16.96
C TYR A 149 2.54 8.27 -16.04
N ILE A 150 3.26 7.95 -14.95
CA ILE A 150 3.64 8.91 -13.90
C ILE A 150 4.75 9.88 -14.30
N ILE A 151 5.57 9.56 -15.32
CA ILE A 151 6.60 10.48 -15.86
C ILE A 151 6.03 11.61 -16.70
N LYS A 152 4.71 11.70 -16.82
CA LYS A 152 3.98 12.77 -17.51
C LYS A 152 3.03 13.46 -16.54
N PRO A 153 2.73 14.77 -16.71
CA PRO A 153 1.71 15.42 -15.92
C PRO A 153 0.35 14.73 -16.13
N GLN A 154 -0.39 14.50 -15.04
CA GLN A 154 -1.69 13.83 -15.07
C GLN A 154 -2.76 14.65 -14.38
N TYR A 155 -3.95 14.70 -14.97
CA TYR A 155 -5.10 15.36 -14.39
C TYR A 155 -5.96 14.35 -13.63
N ASP A 156 -6.14 14.59 -12.34
CA ASP A 156 -7.05 13.83 -11.49
C ASP A 156 -8.42 14.51 -11.44
N ALA A 157 -9.38 13.95 -12.15
CA ALA A 157 -10.72 14.52 -12.24
C ALA A 157 -11.50 14.46 -10.93
N GLU A 158 -11.22 13.48 -10.07
CA GLU A 158 -11.89 13.31 -8.77
C GLU A 158 -11.49 14.40 -7.77
N TYR A 159 -10.22 14.82 -7.80
CA TYR A 159 -9.68 15.87 -6.94
C TYR A 159 -9.59 17.23 -7.64
N GLY A 160 -9.81 17.28 -8.95
CA GLY A 160 -9.70 18.51 -9.73
C GLY A 160 -8.29 19.09 -9.76
N VAL A 161 -7.27 18.25 -9.68
CA VAL A 161 -5.86 18.66 -9.56
C VAL A 161 -5.04 18.08 -10.69
N THR A 162 -4.08 18.85 -11.20
CA THR A 162 -3.05 18.33 -12.11
C THR A 162 -1.77 18.06 -11.31
N TYR A 163 -1.36 16.81 -11.27
CA TYR A 163 -0.07 16.41 -10.69
C TYR A 163 1.04 16.59 -11.70
N ALA A 164 2.17 17.12 -11.25
CA ALA A 164 3.38 17.24 -12.08
C ALA A 164 3.97 15.87 -12.39
N ALA A 165 4.70 15.78 -13.51
CA ALA A 165 5.46 14.59 -13.85
C ALA A 165 6.46 14.22 -12.74
N MET A 166 6.56 12.94 -12.45
CA MET A 166 7.56 12.42 -11.51
C MET A 166 8.92 12.27 -12.19
N THR A 167 9.98 12.59 -11.47
CA THR A 167 11.34 12.32 -11.92
C THR A 167 11.77 10.96 -11.38
N CYS A 168 12.10 10.04 -12.29
CA CYS A 168 12.54 8.71 -11.92
C CYS A 168 14.06 8.61 -12.00
N ILE A 169 14.66 8.01 -10.99
CA ILE A 169 16.07 7.63 -10.96
C ILE A 169 16.10 6.13 -11.13
N ASN A 170 16.69 5.66 -12.22
CA ASN A 170 16.94 4.24 -12.42
C ASN A 170 18.32 3.94 -11.85
N ASP A 171 18.39 3.08 -10.85
CA ASP A 171 19.68 2.62 -10.31
C ASP A 171 20.00 1.25 -10.93
N ASP A 172 20.76 1.27 -12.02
CA ASP A 172 21.21 0.06 -12.71
C ASP A 172 22.26 -0.74 -11.89
N ASN A 173 22.54 -0.33 -10.65
CA ASN A 173 23.59 -0.92 -9.79
C ASN A 173 23.03 -1.60 -8.54
N MET A 174 21.71 -1.93 -8.48
CA MET A 174 21.17 -2.79 -7.44
C MET A 174 21.14 -4.24 -7.85
#